data_793f8a5b43e6a152305445786e6f1d93
#
_entry.id   793f8a5b43e6a152305445786e6f1d93
#
_cell.length_a   1.000
_cell.length_b   1.000
_cell.length_c   1.000
_cell.angle_alpha   90.00
_cell.angle_beta   90.00
_cell.angle_gamma   90.00
#
_symmetry.space_group_name_H-M   'P 1'
#
loop_
_entity.id
_entity.type
_entity.pdbx_description
1 polymer ?
#
loop_
_entity_poly.entity_id
_entity_poly.type
_entity_poly.pdbx_seq_one_letter_code
_entity_poly.pdbx_strand_id
1 'polypeptide(L)'
;MRLRQSSTIQTLYYALKLDVLTKYFSKAWQRDIDAAMQQFLTKEELADKELCKRIRKDIYRCYRLCKSKPIEYFLFGLRNYDDAKIKTFITDTEMLHMLSKTGTRKLHDLELNHKGNFWKLCEPYFKRQVMIVANNDDYQNFENMVLALGKVICKPISMGCGGGIFVAEIKSKQDAKEVF
;
A
#
# COMPACT_ATOMS: atom_id res chain seq x y z
N MET A 1 -18.23 -0.59 29.30
CA MET A 1 -19.38 -1.35 28.80
C MET A 1 -19.36 -1.33 27.26
N ARG A 2 -18.85 -2.38 26.59
CA ARG A 2 -18.84 -2.45 25.11
C ARG A 2 -20.22 -2.93 24.68
N LEU A 3 -21.00 -2.05 24.08
CA LEU A 3 -22.26 -2.42 23.40
C LEU A 3 -21.92 -3.43 22.30
N ARG A 4 -22.35 -4.67 22.44
CA ARG A 4 -22.44 -5.63 21.34
C ARG A 4 -23.45 -5.06 20.35
N GLN A 5 -22.96 -4.42 19.29
CA GLN A 5 -23.82 -3.99 18.20
C GLN A 5 -24.45 -5.26 17.58
N SER A 6 -25.76 -5.31 17.56
CA SER A 6 -26.49 -6.41 16.92
C SER A 6 -26.17 -6.41 15.41
N SER A 7 -26.14 -7.58 14.79
CA SER A 7 -25.93 -7.73 13.34
C SER A 7 -26.91 -6.88 12.51
N THR A 8 -28.09 -6.66 13.04
CA THR A 8 -29.16 -5.83 12.45
C THR A 8 -28.77 -4.36 12.37
N ILE A 9 -28.15 -3.80 13.44
CA ILE A 9 -27.70 -2.39 13.44
C ILE A 9 -26.56 -2.19 12.45
N GLN A 10 -25.62 -3.14 12.35
CA GLN A 10 -24.57 -3.10 11.34
C GLN A 10 -25.14 -3.15 9.92
N THR A 11 -26.11 -4.00 9.67
CA THR A 11 -26.79 -4.11 8.38
C THR A 11 -27.52 -2.80 8.04
N LEU A 12 -28.18 -2.17 9.00
CA LEU A 12 -28.83 -0.87 8.82
C LEU A 12 -27.82 0.25 8.58
N TYR A 13 -26.70 0.25 9.31
CA TYR A 13 -25.60 1.20 9.11
C TYR A 13 -25.04 1.17 7.68
N TYR A 14 -24.81 -0.05 7.15
CA TYR A 14 -24.35 -0.22 5.76
C TYR A 14 -25.45 0.08 4.74
N ALA A 15 -26.71 -0.28 5.04
CA ALA A 15 -27.84 -0.01 4.15
C ALA A 15 -28.13 1.49 4.01
N LEU A 16 -27.97 2.26 5.09
CA LEU A 16 -28.13 3.72 5.09
C LEU A 16 -26.93 4.48 4.52
N LYS A 17 -25.87 3.79 4.05
CA LYS A 17 -24.65 4.39 3.47
C LYS A 17 -23.92 5.34 4.44
N LEU A 18 -24.07 5.14 5.74
CA LEU A 18 -23.45 6.00 6.76
C LEU A 18 -21.92 5.98 6.68
N ASP A 19 -21.32 4.89 6.22
CA ASP A 19 -19.88 4.81 5.98
C ASP A 19 -19.40 5.77 4.89
N VAL A 20 -20.20 5.99 3.84
CA VAL A 20 -19.92 6.97 2.78
C VAL A 20 -20.04 8.39 3.33
N LEU A 21 -21.07 8.68 4.13
CA LEU A 21 -21.24 9.98 4.77
C LEU A 21 -20.08 10.27 5.74
N THR A 22 -19.66 9.29 6.52
CA THR A 22 -18.51 9.42 7.41
C THR A 22 -17.23 9.78 6.64
N LYS A 23 -17.00 9.14 5.48
CA LYS A 23 -15.89 9.49 4.60
C LYS A 23 -16.04 10.88 4.00
N TYR A 24 -17.26 11.27 3.59
CA TYR A 24 -17.53 12.61 3.05
C TYR A 24 -17.13 13.71 4.03
N PHE A 25 -17.42 13.57 5.32
CA PHE A 25 -17.08 14.56 6.35
C PHE A 25 -15.66 14.40 6.93
N SER A 26 -14.93 13.33 6.58
CA SER A 26 -13.57 13.10 7.07
C SER A 26 -12.57 14.03 6.39
N LYS A 27 -11.94 14.91 7.17
CA LYS A 27 -10.82 15.77 6.67
C LYS A 27 -9.64 14.94 6.14
N ALA A 28 -9.36 13.79 6.73
CA ALA A 28 -8.31 12.89 6.26
C ALA A 28 -8.65 12.35 4.87
N TRP A 29 -9.90 11.88 4.69
CA TRP A 29 -10.34 11.38 3.38
C TRP A 29 -10.34 12.44 2.29
N GLN A 30 -10.70 13.69 2.63
CA GLN A 30 -10.60 14.81 1.68
C GLN A 30 -9.15 15.06 1.26
N ARG A 31 -8.21 15.04 2.21
CA ARG A 31 -6.76 15.17 1.89
C ARG A 31 -6.27 14.03 1.00
N ASP A 32 -6.72 12.79 1.23
CA ASP A 32 -6.36 11.64 0.40
C ASP A 32 -6.90 11.80 -1.04
N ILE A 33 -8.12 12.34 -1.20
CA ILE A 33 -8.66 12.68 -2.52
C ILE A 33 -7.81 13.75 -3.20
N ASP A 34 -7.49 14.84 -2.49
CA ASP A 34 -6.69 15.93 -3.04
C ASP A 34 -5.31 15.45 -3.46
N ALA A 35 -4.65 14.66 -2.63
CA ALA A 35 -3.34 14.10 -2.94
C ALA A 35 -3.38 13.17 -4.17
N ALA A 36 -4.39 12.30 -4.25
CA ALA A 36 -4.56 11.43 -5.40
C ALA A 36 -4.84 12.24 -6.69
N MET A 37 -5.70 13.25 -6.62
CA MET A 37 -5.96 14.12 -7.77
C MET A 37 -4.69 14.86 -8.22
N GLN A 38 -3.90 15.41 -7.30
CA GLN A 38 -2.63 16.07 -7.61
C GLN A 38 -1.61 15.13 -8.23
N GLN A 39 -1.62 13.87 -7.86
CA GLN A 39 -0.68 12.88 -8.39
C GLN A 39 -1.03 12.41 -9.80
N PHE A 40 -2.33 12.34 -10.15
CA PHE A 40 -2.78 11.67 -11.37
C PHE A 40 -3.41 12.58 -12.42
N LEU A 41 -3.76 13.81 -12.07
CA LEU A 41 -4.35 14.77 -13.01
C LEU A 41 -3.31 15.78 -13.49
N THR A 42 -3.47 16.24 -14.73
CA THR A 42 -2.67 17.34 -15.28
C THR A 42 -3.04 18.68 -14.63
N LYS A 43 -2.19 19.70 -14.82
CA LYS A 43 -2.48 21.04 -14.31
C LYS A 43 -3.76 21.62 -14.91
N GLU A 44 -4.01 21.33 -16.18
CA GLU A 44 -5.22 21.75 -16.92
C GLU A 44 -6.47 21.06 -16.35
N GLU A 45 -6.41 19.74 -16.10
CA GLU A 45 -7.51 19.00 -15.47
C GLU A 45 -7.78 19.47 -14.04
N LEU A 46 -6.74 19.81 -13.27
CA LEU A 46 -6.89 20.37 -11.92
C LEU A 46 -7.50 21.77 -11.93
N ALA A 47 -7.29 22.56 -12.98
CA ALA A 47 -7.89 23.88 -13.13
C ALA A 47 -9.39 23.81 -13.49
N ASP A 48 -9.87 22.71 -14.07
CA ASP A 48 -11.29 22.50 -14.37
C ASP A 48 -12.05 22.07 -13.09
N LYS A 49 -12.70 23.07 -12.47
CA LYS A 49 -13.47 22.85 -11.22
C LYS A 49 -14.62 21.87 -11.38
N GLU A 50 -15.29 21.85 -12.54
CA GLU A 50 -16.41 20.94 -12.77
C GLU A 50 -15.94 19.51 -13.00
N LEU A 51 -14.82 19.32 -13.68
CA LEU A 51 -14.16 18.01 -13.79
C LEU A 51 -13.75 17.50 -12.41
N CYS A 52 -13.07 18.32 -11.62
CA CYS A 52 -12.66 17.97 -10.26
C CYS A 52 -13.85 17.56 -9.38
N LYS A 53 -14.95 18.28 -9.47
CA LYS A 53 -16.19 17.97 -8.73
C LYS A 53 -16.79 16.63 -9.17
N ARG A 54 -16.81 16.35 -10.48
CA ARG A 54 -17.27 15.07 -11.03
C ARG A 54 -16.40 13.92 -10.56
N ILE A 55 -15.08 14.07 -10.62
CA ILE A 55 -14.12 13.05 -10.14
C ILE A 55 -14.31 12.75 -8.65
N ARG A 56 -14.44 13.79 -7.81
CA ARG A 56 -14.73 13.61 -6.38
C ARG A 56 -15.99 12.79 -6.15
N LYS A 57 -17.06 13.14 -6.84
CA LYS A 57 -18.34 12.41 -6.75
C LYS A 57 -18.18 10.95 -7.20
N ASP A 58 -17.41 10.71 -8.24
CA ASP A 58 -17.16 9.38 -8.79
C ASP A 58 -16.30 8.52 -7.86
N ILE A 59 -15.30 9.10 -7.19
CA ILE A 59 -14.52 8.43 -6.13
C ILE A 59 -15.44 7.91 -5.02
N TYR A 60 -16.44 8.69 -4.59
CA TYR A 60 -17.44 8.23 -3.61
C TYR A 60 -18.34 7.12 -4.17
N ARG A 61 -18.71 7.18 -5.45
CA ARG A 61 -19.42 6.09 -6.11
C ARG A 61 -18.62 4.79 -6.06
N CYS A 62 -17.35 4.85 -6.45
CA CYS A 62 -16.45 3.68 -6.44
C CYS A 62 -16.20 3.16 -5.02
N TYR A 63 -15.97 4.04 -4.04
CA TYR A 63 -15.86 3.64 -2.64
C TYR A 63 -17.12 2.87 -2.16
N ARG A 64 -18.30 3.33 -2.54
CA ARG A 64 -19.56 2.64 -2.20
C ARG A 64 -19.66 1.26 -2.84
N LEU A 65 -19.15 1.08 -4.06
CA LEU A 65 -19.28 -0.15 -4.84
C LEU A 65 -18.25 -1.22 -4.45
N CYS A 66 -16.98 -0.84 -4.25
CA CYS A 66 -15.87 -1.76 -4.00
C CYS A 66 -14.90 -1.30 -2.89
N LYS A 67 -15.27 -0.33 -2.06
CA LYS A 67 -14.44 0.21 -0.98
C LYS A 67 -13.06 0.74 -1.42
N SER A 68 -12.94 1.17 -2.67
CA SER A 68 -11.68 1.69 -3.22
C SER A 68 -11.22 2.94 -2.49
N LYS A 69 -9.91 3.03 -2.22
CA LYS A 69 -9.26 4.25 -1.77
C LYS A 69 -9.17 5.26 -2.93
N PRO A 70 -9.01 6.57 -2.66
CA PRO A 70 -8.86 7.57 -3.74
C PRO A 70 -7.72 7.27 -4.71
N ILE A 71 -6.59 6.77 -4.23
CA ILE A 71 -5.46 6.38 -5.08
C ILE A 71 -5.81 5.18 -5.99
N GLU A 72 -6.55 4.19 -5.47
CA GLU A 72 -6.96 3.00 -6.23
C GLU A 72 -7.94 3.35 -7.35
N TYR A 73 -8.75 4.39 -7.16
CA TYR A 73 -9.63 4.91 -8.22
C TYR A 73 -8.86 5.25 -9.49
N PHE A 74 -7.71 5.92 -9.34
CA PHE A 74 -6.86 6.27 -10.47
C PHE A 74 -6.03 5.09 -10.96
N LEU A 75 -5.38 4.34 -10.05
CA LEU A 75 -4.52 3.21 -10.39
C LEU A 75 -5.26 2.13 -11.18
N PHE A 76 -6.51 1.84 -10.81
CA PHE A 76 -7.32 0.85 -11.49
C PHE A 76 -8.14 1.43 -12.66
N GLY A 77 -8.07 2.75 -12.88
CA GLY A 77 -8.83 3.42 -13.93
C GLY A 77 -10.36 3.28 -13.77
N LEU A 78 -10.85 3.27 -12.52
CA LEU A 78 -12.25 2.93 -12.21
C LEU A 78 -13.27 3.86 -12.90
N ARG A 79 -12.85 5.09 -13.26
CA ARG A 79 -13.69 6.03 -14.00
C ARG A 79 -14.15 5.53 -15.37
N ASN A 80 -13.48 4.53 -15.92
CA ASN A 80 -13.74 4.00 -17.26
C ASN A 80 -14.68 2.78 -17.25
N TYR A 81 -15.19 2.38 -16.08
CA TYR A 81 -15.98 1.16 -15.92
C TYR A 81 -17.39 1.46 -15.37
N ASP A 82 -18.31 0.58 -15.73
CA ASP A 82 -19.66 0.58 -15.16
C ASP A 82 -19.68 -0.01 -13.74
N ASP A 83 -20.82 0.10 -13.06
CA ASP A 83 -21.00 -0.36 -11.69
C ASP A 83 -20.80 -1.88 -11.54
N ALA A 84 -21.17 -2.65 -12.57
CA ALA A 84 -21.02 -4.12 -12.54
C ALA A 84 -19.54 -4.51 -12.55
N LYS A 85 -18.76 -3.89 -13.43
CA LYS A 85 -17.32 -4.12 -13.51
C LYS A 85 -16.59 -3.61 -12.27
N ILE A 86 -16.94 -2.43 -11.73
CA ILE A 86 -16.31 -1.88 -10.52
C ILE A 86 -16.46 -2.83 -9.33
N LYS A 87 -17.60 -3.49 -9.17
CA LYS A 87 -17.84 -4.46 -8.10
C LYS A 87 -16.97 -5.72 -8.17
N THR A 88 -16.31 -5.97 -9.30
CA THR A 88 -15.39 -7.12 -9.45
C THR A 88 -13.95 -6.82 -9.01
N PHE A 89 -13.63 -5.58 -8.70
CA PHE A 89 -12.30 -5.23 -8.21
C PHE A 89 -12.16 -5.58 -6.73
N ILE A 90 -11.07 -6.25 -6.40
CA ILE A 90 -10.65 -6.49 -5.01
C ILE A 90 -9.71 -5.35 -4.63
N THR A 91 -10.19 -4.47 -3.76
CA THR A 91 -9.41 -3.35 -3.23
C THR A 91 -8.61 -3.77 -2.00
N ASP A 92 -7.64 -2.97 -1.60
CA ASP A 92 -6.88 -3.16 -0.36
C ASP A 92 -7.79 -3.37 0.86
N THR A 93 -8.86 -2.58 0.94
CA THR A 93 -9.84 -2.68 2.04
C THR A 93 -10.56 -4.03 2.03
N GLU A 94 -10.96 -4.51 0.86
CA GLU A 94 -11.62 -5.81 0.73
C GLU A 94 -10.66 -6.97 0.95
N MET A 95 -9.44 -6.87 0.43
CA MET A 95 -8.39 -7.86 0.67
C MET A 95 -8.12 -8.02 2.18
N LEU A 96 -7.92 -6.93 2.90
CA LEU A 96 -7.70 -6.98 4.35
C LEU A 96 -8.90 -7.57 5.10
N HIS A 97 -10.11 -7.28 4.63
CA HIS A 97 -11.33 -7.88 5.21
C HIS A 97 -11.40 -9.40 4.96
N MET A 98 -11.07 -9.86 3.76
CA MET A 98 -10.98 -11.28 3.41
C MET A 98 -9.92 -11.99 4.27
N LEU A 99 -8.71 -11.43 4.39
CA LEU A 99 -7.64 -11.96 5.23
C LEU A 99 -8.05 -12.04 6.71
N SER A 100 -8.80 -11.05 7.21
CA SER A 100 -9.34 -11.05 8.56
C SER A 100 -10.36 -12.15 8.77
N LYS A 101 -11.26 -12.40 7.81
CA LYS A 101 -12.28 -13.45 7.88
C LYS A 101 -11.68 -14.86 7.81
N THR A 102 -10.65 -15.05 7.03
CA THR A 102 -9.96 -16.35 6.89
C THR A 102 -8.99 -16.65 8.03
N GLY A 103 -8.78 -15.70 8.95
CA GLY A 103 -7.79 -15.83 10.01
C GLY A 103 -6.33 -15.72 9.55
N THR A 104 -6.09 -15.46 8.27
CA THR A 104 -4.73 -15.42 7.69
C THR A 104 -4.07 -14.05 7.80
N ARG A 105 -4.75 -13.05 8.36
CA ARG A 105 -4.21 -11.69 8.50
C ARG A 105 -2.91 -11.66 9.31
N LYS A 106 -2.84 -12.42 10.41
CA LYS A 106 -1.65 -12.49 11.25
C LYS A 106 -0.47 -13.06 10.47
N LEU A 107 -0.67 -14.11 9.69
CA LEU A 107 0.36 -14.70 8.82
C LEU A 107 0.82 -13.67 7.77
N HIS A 108 -0.11 -13.00 7.11
CA HIS A 108 0.21 -11.95 6.15
C HIS A 108 1.03 -10.82 6.76
N ASP A 109 0.63 -10.31 7.92
CA ASP A 109 1.29 -9.15 8.54
C ASP A 109 2.67 -9.50 9.12
N LEU A 110 2.83 -10.68 9.73
CA LEU A 110 4.08 -11.08 10.38
C LEU A 110 5.07 -11.75 9.44
N GLU A 111 4.60 -12.58 8.51
CA GLU A 111 5.49 -13.40 7.68
C GLU A 111 5.67 -12.83 6.27
N LEU A 112 4.59 -12.37 5.63
CA LEU A 112 4.65 -11.95 4.23
C LEU A 112 5.00 -10.47 4.07
N ASN A 113 4.53 -9.60 4.97
CA ASN A 113 4.84 -8.17 4.91
C ASN A 113 6.23 -7.82 5.48
N HIS A 114 6.75 -8.62 6.39
CA HIS A 114 8.09 -8.42 6.92
C HIS A 114 9.12 -9.00 5.95
N LYS A 115 9.86 -8.15 5.25
CA LYS A 115 10.78 -8.58 4.18
C LYS A 115 11.81 -9.62 4.61
N GLY A 116 12.31 -9.52 5.86
CA GLY A 116 13.27 -10.48 6.41
C GLY A 116 12.63 -11.86 6.64
N ASN A 117 11.41 -11.92 7.17
CA ASN A 117 10.71 -13.18 7.39
C ASN A 117 10.31 -13.80 6.05
N PHE A 118 9.78 -12.99 5.13
CA PHE A 118 9.46 -13.44 3.77
C PHE A 118 10.70 -14.02 3.06
N TRP A 119 11.85 -13.33 3.18
CA TRP A 119 13.10 -13.85 2.63
C TRP A 119 13.43 -15.23 3.20
N LYS A 120 13.45 -15.39 4.53
CA LYS A 120 13.78 -16.66 5.19
C LYS A 120 12.84 -17.80 4.75
N LEU A 121 11.54 -17.48 4.60
CA LEU A 121 10.53 -18.45 4.17
C LEU A 121 10.73 -18.90 2.72
N CYS A 122 11.15 -17.98 1.84
CA CYS A 122 11.24 -18.20 0.40
C CYS A 122 12.69 -18.35 -0.11
N GLU A 123 13.69 -18.37 0.77
CA GLU A 123 15.12 -18.43 0.40
C GLU A 123 15.45 -19.49 -0.65
N PRO A 124 14.95 -20.73 -0.56
CA PRO A 124 15.26 -21.77 -1.56
C PRO A 124 14.81 -21.45 -2.99
N TYR A 125 13.86 -20.53 -3.13
CA TYR A 125 13.29 -20.14 -4.42
C TYR A 125 13.95 -18.90 -5.04
N PHE A 126 14.79 -18.19 -4.28
CA PHE A 126 15.50 -17.00 -4.76
C PHE A 126 16.84 -17.36 -5.36
N LYS A 127 17.10 -16.93 -6.60
CA LYS A 127 18.37 -17.12 -7.31
C LYS A 127 19.36 -15.99 -7.09
N ARG A 128 19.08 -15.04 -6.18
CA ARG A 128 19.91 -13.87 -5.91
C ARG A 128 20.46 -13.91 -4.49
N GLN A 129 21.63 -13.36 -4.29
CA GLN A 129 22.15 -13.16 -2.95
C GLN A 129 21.36 -12.07 -2.23
N VAL A 130 21.01 -12.33 -0.99
CA VAL A 130 20.35 -11.39 -0.09
C VAL A 130 21.01 -11.49 1.27
N MET A 131 21.22 -10.34 1.88
CA MET A 131 21.68 -10.23 3.25
C MET A 131 20.72 -9.35 4.04
N ILE A 132 20.38 -9.76 5.24
CA ILE A 132 19.62 -8.98 6.20
C ILE A 132 20.64 -8.39 7.17
N VAL A 133 20.75 -7.06 7.16
CA VAL A 133 21.58 -6.31 8.10
C VAL A 133 20.70 -5.93 9.28
N ALA A 134 21.04 -6.44 10.47
CA ALA A 134 20.26 -6.20 11.69
C ALA A 134 21.02 -5.30 12.70
N ASN A 135 22.34 -5.34 12.70
CA ASN A 135 23.16 -4.58 13.62
C ASN A 135 24.60 -4.40 13.07
N ASN A 136 25.46 -3.73 13.82
CA ASN A 136 26.81 -3.41 13.40
C ASN A 136 27.74 -4.65 13.28
N ASP A 137 27.40 -5.76 13.92
CA ASP A 137 28.21 -7.00 13.84
C ASP A 137 28.11 -7.62 12.43
N ASP A 138 27.10 -7.26 11.67
CA ASP A 138 26.91 -7.70 10.30
C ASP A 138 27.86 -7.01 9.30
N TYR A 139 28.56 -5.94 9.70
CA TYR A 139 29.33 -5.09 8.79
C TYR A 139 30.36 -5.87 7.97
N GLN A 140 31.16 -6.76 8.59
CA GLN A 140 32.21 -7.47 7.87
C GLN A 140 31.63 -8.38 6.77
N ASN A 141 30.55 -9.05 7.05
CA ASN A 141 29.85 -9.89 6.06
C ASN A 141 29.21 -9.05 4.96
N PHE A 142 28.63 -7.91 5.34
CA PHE A 142 28.09 -6.94 4.41
C PHE A 142 29.18 -6.39 3.48
N GLU A 143 30.32 -5.90 4.02
CA GLU A 143 31.44 -5.36 3.24
C GLU A 143 31.93 -6.39 2.22
N ASN A 144 32.16 -7.63 2.65
CA ASN A 144 32.64 -8.70 1.77
C ASN A 144 31.65 -8.97 0.62
N MET A 145 30.35 -9.05 0.93
CA MET A 145 29.33 -9.31 -0.07
C MET A 145 29.21 -8.16 -1.09
N VAL A 146 29.14 -6.91 -0.63
CA VAL A 146 28.90 -5.77 -1.51
C VAL A 146 30.10 -5.45 -2.39
N LEU A 147 31.34 -5.66 -1.90
CA LEU A 147 32.56 -5.54 -2.69
C LEU A 147 32.64 -6.61 -3.79
N ALA A 148 32.18 -7.83 -3.51
CA ALA A 148 32.14 -8.89 -4.52
C ALA A 148 31.07 -8.63 -5.60
N LEU A 149 29.95 -8.02 -5.25
CA LEU A 149 28.84 -7.74 -6.18
C LEU A 149 29.00 -6.44 -6.94
N GLY A 150 29.70 -5.44 -6.41
CA GLY A 150 29.91 -4.11 -7.01
C GLY A 150 28.67 -3.24 -7.11
N LYS A 151 27.46 -3.83 -7.05
CA LYS A 151 26.18 -3.11 -7.11
C LYS A 151 25.11 -3.84 -6.31
N VAL A 152 24.41 -3.12 -5.46
CA VAL A 152 23.40 -3.67 -4.56
C VAL A 152 22.13 -2.81 -4.52
N ILE A 153 21.02 -3.43 -4.16
CA ILE A 153 19.75 -2.74 -3.90
C ILE A 153 19.48 -2.83 -2.41
N CYS A 154 19.48 -1.69 -1.74
CA CYS A 154 19.14 -1.56 -0.33
C CYS A 154 17.65 -1.34 -0.13
N LYS A 155 17.05 -2.06 0.80
CA LYS A 155 15.60 -1.99 1.08
C LYS A 155 15.37 -1.99 2.58
N PRO A 156 14.73 -0.97 3.16
CA PRO A 156 14.32 -1.01 4.56
C PRO A 156 13.38 -2.19 4.83
N ILE A 157 13.59 -2.88 5.94
CA ILE A 157 12.81 -4.08 6.31
C ILE A 157 11.33 -3.74 6.50
N SER A 158 11.05 -2.61 7.16
CA SER A 158 9.69 -2.23 7.61
C SER A 158 8.93 -1.27 6.70
N MET A 159 9.57 -0.70 5.66
CA MET A 159 8.91 0.24 4.77
C MET A 159 8.27 -0.46 3.57
N GLY A 160 7.04 -0.02 3.20
CA GLY A 160 6.30 -0.50 2.04
C GLY A 160 6.37 0.44 0.84
N CYS A 161 5.73 0.05 -0.25
CA CYS A 161 5.47 0.88 -1.45
C CYS A 161 6.72 1.55 -2.06
N GLY A 162 7.87 0.89 -1.96
CA GLY A 162 9.12 1.43 -2.52
C GLY A 162 9.82 2.49 -1.65
N GLY A 163 9.26 2.85 -0.50
CA GLY A 163 9.86 3.83 0.40
C GLY A 163 11.25 3.40 0.86
N GLY A 164 12.22 4.31 0.76
CA GLY A 164 13.60 4.10 1.20
C GLY A 164 14.40 3.06 0.38
N ILE A 165 13.92 2.62 -0.78
CA ILE A 165 14.70 1.76 -1.68
C ILE A 165 15.70 2.61 -2.44
N PHE A 166 16.96 2.20 -2.44
CA PHE A 166 17.98 2.81 -3.27
C PHE A 166 18.94 1.77 -3.83
N VAL A 167 19.65 2.17 -4.90
CA VAL A 167 20.70 1.38 -5.53
C VAL A 167 22.04 2.00 -5.18
N ALA A 168 22.98 1.20 -4.71
CA ALA A 168 24.34 1.62 -4.43
C ALA A 168 25.33 0.90 -5.33
N GLU A 169 26.29 1.64 -5.88
CA GLU A 169 27.47 1.13 -6.57
C GLU A 169 28.63 1.16 -5.57
N ILE A 170 29.25 0.02 -5.36
CA ILE A 170 30.32 -0.18 -4.37
C ILE A 170 31.62 -0.50 -5.10
N LYS A 171 32.56 0.44 -5.07
CA LYS A 171 33.87 0.31 -5.70
C LYS A 171 35.01 0.22 -4.69
N SER A 172 34.73 0.57 -3.44
CA SER A 172 35.71 0.63 -2.36
C SER A 172 35.08 0.27 -1.00
N LYS A 173 35.95 -0.01 -0.03
CA LYS A 173 35.50 -0.19 1.37
C LYS A 173 34.86 1.07 1.94
N GLN A 174 35.26 2.24 1.47
CA GLN A 174 34.67 3.49 1.90
C GLN A 174 33.21 3.59 1.43
N ASP A 175 32.92 3.22 0.17
CA ASP A 175 31.55 3.18 -0.35
C ASP A 175 30.69 2.19 0.46
N ALA A 176 31.25 1.01 0.78
CA ALA A 176 30.55 0.02 1.61
C ALA A 176 30.18 0.59 3.00
N LYS A 177 31.10 1.35 3.61
CA LYS A 177 30.88 1.98 4.93
C LYS A 177 29.83 3.09 4.89
N GLU A 178 29.74 3.83 3.80
CA GLU A 178 28.72 4.90 3.63
C GLU A 178 27.31 4.35 3.40
N VAL A 179 27.20 3.13 2.88
CA VAL A 179 25.93 2.47 2.59
C VAL A 179 25.41 1.66 3.77
N PHE A 180 26.31 1.18 4.64
CA PHE A 180 25.96 0.42 5.84
C PHE A 180 25.33 1.29 6.91
#